data_8c330f9df32a9f71eab138cfda9896ec
#
_entry.id   8c330f9df32a9f71eab138cfda9896ec
#
_cell.length_a   1.000
_cell.length_b   1.000
_cell.length_c   1.000
_cell.angle_alpha   90.00
_cell.angle_beta   90.00
_cell.angle_gamma   90.00
#
_symmetry.space_group_name_H-M   'P 1'
#
loop_
_entity.id
_entity.type
_entity.pdbx_description
1 polymer ?
#
loop_
_entity_poly.entity_id
_entity_poly.type
_entity_poly.pdbx_seq_one_letter_code
_entity_poly.pdbx_strand_id
1 'polypeptide(L)'
;MPLKRIVVNVMAEEIRLAVLDDGGEVVDALYYRPDNEQTAQHIYKGVVRNVLPGMAAAFVDIGLGQNAYLDLRRGKKPASLEKVHVGENLMVQVIKEEMLGKSAKVSADISLAGRFMVLLPYSTGIHISKRITDTKVRQRLTAMAQPYTDKGCGFILRTAAAVASPDEVAADMEFLWQTWCQLQKRYQVAKNGKEIYGDADFWLRVIRDYVRPGIEEIIVDDDDAYQRLVELIGSTKISGVRAVLHDGSEPVFKEFGIETQLEALI
;
A
#
# COMPACT_ATOMS: atom_id res chain seq x y z
N MET A 1 15.84 13.10 -14.71
CA MET A 1 15.67 12.36 -15.96
C MET A 1 14.28 11.74 -15.95
N PRO A 2 13.56 11.67 -17.08
CA PRO A 2 12.26 11.02 -17.12
C PRO A 2 12.43 9.51 -16.86
N LEU A 3 11.53 8.93 -16.07
CA LEU A 3 11.47 7.48 -15.83
C LEU A 3 10.89 6.82 -17.07
N LYS A 4 11.34 5.61 -17.41
CA LYS A 4 10.91 4.92 -18.63
C LYS A 4 10.41 3.51 -18.41
N ARG A 5 11.14 2.70 -17.63
CA ARG A 5 10.88 1.27 -17.47
C ARG A 5 11.00 0.81 -16.04
N ILE A 6 10.25 -0.22 -15.73
CA ILE A 6 10.46 -1.06 -14.56
C ILE A 6 10.91 -2.42 -15.06
N VAL A 7 12.02 -2.94 -14.55
CA VAL A 7 12.52 -4.27 -14.86
C VAL A 7 12.46 -5.11 -13.60
N VAL A 8 11.85 -6.29 -13.71
CA VAL A 8 11.64 -7.19 -12.56
C VAL A 8 12.23 -8.56 -12.88
N ASN A 9 13.07 -9.02 -11.97
CA ASN A 9 13.62 -10.37 -11.99
C ASN A 9 12.99 -11.17 -10.85
N VAL A 10 12.35 -12.28 -11.20
CA VAL A 10 11.65 -13.17 -10.25
C VAL A 10 12.49 -14.41 -10.01
N MET A 11 12.87 -14.62 -8.77
CA MET A 11 13.56 -15.83 -8.32
C MET A 11 12.75 -16.51 -7.22
N ALA A 12 13.03 -17.79 -6.94
CA ALA A 12 12.27 -18.57 -5.96
C ALA A 12 12.22 -17.94 -4.56
N GLU A 13 13.31 -17.30 -4.13
CA GLU A 13 13.44 -16.75 -2.78
C GLU A 13 13.39 -15.21 -2.74
N GLU A 14 13.46 -14.54 -3.88
CA GLU A 14 13.56 -13.09 -3.94
C GLU A 14 13.02 -12.54 -5.27
N ILE A 15 12.31 -11.43 -5.20
CA ILE A 15 11.94 -10.63 -6.37
C ILE A 15 12.74 -9.34 -6.32
N ARG A 16 13.46 -9.05 -7.41
CA ARG A 16 14.24 -7.82 -7.56
C ARG A 16 13.58 -6.91 -8.60
N LEU A 17 13.47 -5.64 -8.28
CA LEU A 17 12.89 -4.63 -9.15
C LEU A 17 13.86 -3.47 -9.30
N ALA A 18 14.05 -3.00 -10.52
CA ALA A 18 14.78 -1.79 -10.83
C ALA A 18 13.92 -0.84 -11.66
N VAL A 19 13.98 0.44 -11.34
CA VAL A 19 13.35 1.52 -12.12
C VAL A 19 14.43 2.20 -12.94
N LEU A 20 14.26 2.21 -14.25
CA LEU A 20 15.21 2.81 -15.18
C LEU A 20 14.66 4.13 -15.75
N ASP A 21 15.56 5.08 -15.96
CA ASP A 21 15.28 6.27 -16.73
C ASP A 21 15.34 6.01 -18.25
N ASP A 22 15.20 7.05 -19.05
CA ASP A 22 15.26 7.00 -20.51
C ASP A 22 16.67 6.69 -21.06
N GLY A 23 17.71 6.91 -20.24
CA GLY A 23 19.11 6.55 -20.53
C GLY A 23 19.46 5.10 -20.18
N GLY A 24 18.57 4.37 -19.48
CA GLY A 24 18.82 3.03 -18.97
C GLY A 24 19.55 3.01 -17.62
N GLU A 25 19.69 4.16 -16.96
CA GLU A 25 20.30 4.26 -15.63
C GLU A 25 19.31 3.86 -14.52
N VAL A 26 19.81 3.12 -13.52
CA VAL A 26 19.02 2.71 -12.36
C VAL A 26 18.77 3.91 -11.45
N VAL A 27 17.50 4.29 -11.29
CA VAL A 27 17.07 5.43 -10.46
C VAL A 27 16.55 4.98 -9.09
N ASP A 28 15.99 3.76 -9.03
CA ASP A 28 15.41 3.19 -7.82
C ASP A 28 15.48 1.66 -7.89
N ALA A 29 15.63 0.99 -6.76
CA ALA A 29 15.67 -0.46 -6.71
C ALA A 29 14.94 -0.99 -5.46
N LEU A 30 14.29 -2.14 -5.60
CA LEU A 30 13.61 -2.84 -4.51
C LEU A 30 13.99 -4.32 -4.52
N TYR A 31 14.27 -4.85 -3.35
CA TYR A 31 14.45 -6.28 -3.09
C TYR A 31 13.29 -6.74 -2.21
N TYR A 32 12.55 -7.72 -2.67
CA TYR A 32 11.43 -8.29 -1.94
C TYR A 32 11.64 -9.79 -1.74
N ARG A 33 11.55 -10.23 -0.50
CA ARG A 33 11.62 -11.65 -0.13
C ARG A 33 10.28 -12.09 0.42
N PRO A 34 9.59 -13.02 -0.26
CA PRO A 34 8.28 -13.53 0.19
C PRO A 34 8.30 -14.09 1.61
N ASP A 35 9.40 -14.76 2.00
CA ASP A 35 9.55 -15.37 3.33
C ASP A 35 9.76 -14.34 4.46
N ASN A 36 10.13 -13.12 4.12
CA ASN A 36 10.25 -12.03 5.07
C ASN A 36 8.90 -11.29 5.11
N GLU A 37 7.91 -11.89 5.78
CA GLU A 37 6.57 -11.32 5.94
C GLU A 37 6.67 -9.90 6.52
N GLN A 38 6.71 -8.92 5.63
CA GLN A 38 6.55 -7.54 6.02
C GLN A 38 5.09 -7.34 6.42
N THR A 39 4.84 -7.35 7.71
CA THR A 39 3.50 -7.15 8.28
C THR A 39 3.09 -5.68 8.33
N ALA A 40 3.99 -4.76 7.98
CA ALA A 40 3.70 -3.33 7.92
C ALA A 40 2.52 -3.06 6.96
N GLN A 41 1.57 -2.24 7.42
CA GLN A 41 0.30 -1.94 6.75
C GLN A 41 -0.74 -3.08 6.74
N HIS A 42 -0.42 -4.30 7.17
CA HIS A 42 -1.39 -5.38 7.30
C HIS A 42 -2.44 -5.06 8.38
N ILE A 43 -3.66 -5.52 8.15
CA ILE A 43 -4.81 -5.27 9.04
C ILE A 43 -5.28 -6.60 9.62
N TYR A 44 -5.48 -6.61 10.93
CA TYR A 44 -5.86 -7.80 11.70
C TYR A 44 -7.16 -7.58 12.46
N LYS A 45 -7.89 -8.66 12.72
CA LYS A 45 -8.90 -8.71 13.77
C LYS A 45 -8.22 -9.08 15.08
N GLY A 46 -7.75 -8.07 15.80
CA GLY A 46 -7.04 -8.25 17.07
C GLY A 46 -7.98 -8.40 18.26
N VAL A 47 -7.48 -8.99 19.34
CA VAL A 47 -8.16 -9.11 20.63
C VAL A 47 -7.37 -8.36 21.69
N VAL A 48 -8.01 -7.48 22.41
CA VAL A 48 -7.39 -6.75 23.52
C VAL A 48 -7.10 -7.71 24.68
N ARG A 49 -5.82 -7.90 25.00
CA ARG A 49 -5.36 -8.77 26.09
C ARG A 49 -5.09 -8.02 27.37
N ASN A 50 -4.66 -6.77 27.27
CA ASN A 50 -4.39 -5.92 28.43
C ASN A 50 -4.63 -4.46 28.10
N VAL A 51 -5.08 -3.68 29.07
CA VAL A 51 -5.26 -2.23 28.99
C VAL A 51 -4.47 -1.58 30.11
N LEU A 52 -3.67 -0.59 29.78
CA LEU A 52 -2.85 0.18 30.71
C LEU A 52 -3.33 1.64 30.74
N PRO A 53 -4.33 1.98 31.57
CA PRO A 53 -4.95 3.32 31.58
C PRO A 53 -3.94 4.44 31.87
N GLY A 54 -3.01 4.21 32.81
CA GLY A 54 -1.98 5.19 33.17
C GLY A 54 -1.01 5.55 32.02
N MET A 55 -0.84 4.65 31.05
CA MET A 55 -0.04 4.87 29.84
C MET A 55 -0.88 5.24 28.62
N ALA A 56 -2.20 5.22 28.74
CA ALA A 56 -3.13 5.32 27.62
C ALA A 56 -2.74 4.38 26.47
N ALA A 57 -2.55 3.09 26.80
CA ALA A 57 -2.12 2.05 25.89
C ALA A 57 -2.89 0.75 26.11
N ALA A 58 -2.93 -0.08 25.08
CA ALA A 58 -3.41 -1.46 25.17
C ALA A 58 -2.44 -2.42 24.48
N PHE A 59 -2.49 -3.68 24.87
CA PHE A 59 -1.82 -4.77 24.17
C PHE A 59 -2.87 -5.63 23.48
N VAL A 60 -2.66 -5.84 22.18
CA VAL A 60 -3.61 -6.50 21.27
C VAL A 60 -2.95 -7.74 20.69
N ASP A 61 -3.58 -8.88 20.87
CA ASP A 61 -3.20 -10.13 20.21
C ASP A 61 -3.67 -10.10 18.75
N ILE A 62 -2.72 -10.16 17.83
CA ILE A 62 -2.95 -10.19 16.38
C ILE A 62 -2.53 -11.54 15.77
N GLY A 63 -2.21 -12.55 16.60
CA GLY A 63 -1.88 -13.90 16.17
C GLY A 63 -0.44 -14.11 15.71
N LEU A 64 0.47 -13.16 15.93
CA LEU A 64 1.89 -13.23 15.54
C LEU A 64 2.82 -13.60 16.73
N GLY A 65 2.29 -14.24 17.77
CA GLY A 65 3.08 -14.70 18.93
C GLY A 65 3.15 -13.67 20.05
N GLN A 66 3.67 -12.47 19.83
CA GLN A 66 3.67 -11.40 20.82
C GLN A 66 2.48 -10.45 20.64
N ASN A 67 1.96 -9.92 21.77
CA ASN A 67 0.90 -8.92 21.71
C ASN A 67 1.44 -7.60 21.17
N ALA A 68 0.76 -7.03 20.19
CA ALA A 68 1.09 -5.75 19.60
C ALA A 68 0.70 -4.57 20.50
N TYR A 69 1.51 -3.52 20.49
CA TYR A 69 1.27 -2.29 21.25
C TYR A 69 0.32 -1.35 20.49
N LEU A 70 -0.78 -0.97 21.13
CA LEU A 70 -1.76 0.00 20.64
C LEU A 70 -1.70 1.27 21.50
N ASP A 71 -1.36 2.42 20.89
CA ASP A 71 -1.37 3.73 21.53
C ASP A 71 -2.79 4.31 21.51
N LEU A 72 -3.40 4.45 22.66
CA LEU A 72 -4.76 4.97 22.82
C LEU A 72 -4.85 6.50 22.83
N ARG A 73 -3.73 7.21 22.87
CA ARG A 73 -3.67 8.68 22.86
C ARG A 73 -3.78 9.26 21.44
N ARG A 74 -3.39 8.53 20.44
CA ARG A 74 -3.25 9.01 19.06
C ARG A 74 -4.33 8.42 18.15
N GLY A 75 -4.77 9.25 17.20
CA GLY A 75 -5.66 8.87 16.11
C GLY A 75 -7.08 9.42 16.26
N LYS A 76 -7.76 9.56 15.12
CA LYS A 76 -9.21 9.74 15.07
C LYS A 76 -9.79 8.36 15.34
N LYS A 77 -10.18 8.14 16.59
CA LYS A 77 -10.65 6.84 17.05
C LYS A 77 -12.05 6.58 16.50
N PRO A 78 -12.37 5.38 16.00
CA PRO A 78 -13.78 4.97 15.96
C PRO A 78 -14.39 5.15 17.35
N ALA A 79 -15.63 5.55 17.40
CA ALA A 79 -16.33 5.81 18.70
C ALA A 79 -16.24 4.64 19.67
N SER A 80 -16.04 3.40 19.19
CA SER A 80 -15.79 2.19 19.98
C SER A 80 -14.52 2.23 20.81
N LEU A 81 -13.56 3.12 20.53
CA LEU A 81 -12.27 3.19 21.23
C LEU A 81 -12.24 4.20 22.40
N GLU A 82 -13.34 4.85 22.72
CA GLU A 82 -13.40 5.73 23.90
C GLU A 82 -13.21 4.95 25.21
N LYS A 83 -13.60 3.66 25.23
CA LYS A 83 -13.39 2.74 26.35
C LYS A 83 -13.04 1.36 25.83
N VAL A 84 -11.76 1.11 25.64
CA VAL A 84 -11.25 -0.21 25.24
C VAL A 84 -11.27 -1.14 26.45
N HIS A 85 -11.82 -2.34 26.29
CA HIS A 85 -11.92 -3.36 27.34
C HIS A 85 -11.13 -4.62 26.96
N VAL A 86 -10.64 -5.32 27.99
CA VAL A 86 -10.01 -6.64 27.82
C VAL A 86 -11.03 -7.62 27.20
N GLY A 87 -10.62 -8.38 26.20
CA GLY A 87 -11.48 -9.32 25.45
C GLY A 87 -12.20 -8.68 24.26
N GLU A 88 -12.15 -7.37 24.10
CA GLU A 88 -12.76 -6.68 22.96
C GLU A 88 -12.00 -6.97 21.66
N ASN A 89 -12.74 -7.10 20.57
CA ASN A 89 -12.18 -7.26 19.23
C ASN A 89 -12.03 -5.90 18.54
N LEU A 90 -10.85 -5.64 18.04
CA LEU A 90 -10.52 -4.42 17.32
C LEU A 90 -9.98 -4.72 15.92
N MET A 91 -10.38 -3.92 14.94
CA MET A 91 -9.67 -3.85 13.66
C MET A 91 -8.44 -2.97 13.87
N VAL A 92 -7.24 -3.55 13.67
CA VAL A 92 -5.98 -2.85 13.88
C VAL A 92 -5.05 -3.03 12.70
N GLN A 93 -4.30 -1.99 12.35
CA GLN A 93 -3.31 -1.97 11.30
C GLN A 93 -1.91 -1.88 11.89
N VAL A 94 -0.99 -2.70 11.40
CA VAL A 94 0.42 -2.65 11.80
C VAL A 94 1.08 -1.42 11.19
N ILE A 95 1.63 -0.55 12.04
CA ILE A 95 2.37 0.66 11.62
C ILE A 95 3.88 0.54 11.82
N LYS A 96 4.32 -0.37 12.65
CA LYS A 96 5.71 -0.78 12.81
C LYS A 96 5.76 -2.25 13.16
N GLU A 97 6.61 -2.97 12.47
CA GLU A 97 6.83 -4.39 12.70
C GLU A 97 7.50 -4.67 14.04
N GLU A 98 7.37 -5.91 14.48
CA GLU A 98 8.17 -6.42 15.57
C GLU A 98 9.66 -6.35 15.21
N MET A 99 10.45 -5.80 16.11
CA MET A 99 11.91 -5.75 16.00
C MET A 99 12.50 -6.29 17.29
N LEU A 100 13.75 -6.72 17.25
CA LEU A 100 14.52 -7.29 18.36
C LEU A 100 14.11 -6.70 19.72
N GLY A 101 13.32 -7.47 20.50
CA GLY A 101 12.87 -7.12 21.83
C GLY A 101 11.77 -6.04 21.94
N LYS A 102 11.15 -5.63 20.81
CA LYS A 102 10.04 -4.66 20.80
C LYS A 102 8.85 -5.22 20.04
N SER A 103 7.69 -5.27 20.69
CA SER A 103 6.43 -5.67 20.09
C SER A 103 6.07 -4.82 18.85
N ALA A 104 5.39 -5.42 17.90
CA ALA A 104 4.80 -4.68 16.78
C ALA A 104 3.93 -3.53 17.31
N LYS A 105 3.92 -2.40 16.61
CA LYS A 105 3.05 -1.27 16.93
C LYS A 105 1.88 -1.25 15.97
N VAL A 106 0.67 -1.18 16.51
CA VAL A 106 -0.57 -1.13 15.74
C VAL A 106 -1.34 0.17 15.97
N SER A 107 -2.23 0.50 15.04
CA SER A 107 -3.19 1.60 15.11
C SER A 107 -4.58 1.08 14.81
N ALA A 108 -5.59 1.62 15.48
CA ALA A 108 -6.98 1.44 15.08
C ALA A 108 -7.46 2.49 14.08
N ASP A 109 -6.62 3.48 13.78
CA ASP A 109 -6.83 4.46 12.71
C ASP A 109 -6.37 3.84 11.39
N ILE A 110 -7.30 3.16 10.72
CA ILE A 110 -7.02 2.42 9.47
C ILE A 110 -6.76 3.41 8.34
N SER A 111 -5.79 3.09 7.50
CA SER A 111 -5.47 3.83 6.27
C SER A 111 -5.23 2.88 5.11
N LEU A 112 -5.89 3.10 3.98
CA LEU A 112 -5.71 2.31 2.77
C LEU A 112 -5.01 3.16 1.73
N ALA A 113 -3.78 2.77 1.40
CA ALA A 113 -2.96 3.50 0.44
C ALA A 113 -3.29 3.06 -0.99
N GLY A 114 -3.75 4.02 -1.81
CA GLY A 114 -3.84 3.91 -3.26
C GLY A 114 -2.69 4.61 -3.97
N ARG A 115 -2.75 4.62 -5.29
CA ARG A 115 -1.76 5.26 -6.14
C ARG A 115 -1.78 6.78 -5.99
N PHE A 116 -2.96 7.38 -6.05
CA PHE A 116 -3.15 8.83 -6.06
C PHE A 116 -3.61 9.40 -4.73
N MET A 117 -4.02 8.55 -3.80
CA MET A 117 -4.56 8.98 -2.51
C MET A 117 -4.39 7.94 -1.40
N VAL A 118 -4.75 8.35 -0.19
CA VAL A 118 -4.95 7.46 0.95
C VAL A 118 -6.40 7.62 1.41
N LEU A 119 -7.14 6.54 1.50
CA LEU A 119 -8.46 6.51 2.12
C LEU A 119 -8.33 6.38 3.63
N LEU A 120 -9.05 7.21 4.37
CA LEU A 120 -9.09 7.24 5.83
C LEU A 120 -10.53 6.94 6.30
N PRO A 121 -10.88 5.68 6.56
CA PRO A 121 -12.25 5.25 6.83
C PRO A 121 -12.89 5.88 8.09
N TYR A 122 -12.07 6.23 9.07
CA TYR A 122 -12.54 6.80 10.35
C TYR A 122 -12.27 8.31 10.48
N SER A 123 -11.88 8.95 9.38
CA SER A 123 -11.63 10.38 9.32
C SER A 123 -12.61 11.04 8.39
N THR A 124 -12.94 12.28 8.66
CA THR A 124 -13.73 13.11 7.74
C THR A 124 -12.84 14.19 7.13
N GLY A 125 -13.12 14.56 5.89
CA GLY A 125 -12.45 15.65 5.21
C GLY A 125 -11.48 15.23 4.12
N ILE A 126 -11.17 16.20 3.27
CA ILE A 126 -10.31 16.03 2.11
C ILE A 126 -9.04 16.85 2.33
N HIS A 127 -7.91 16.17 2.44
CA HIS A 127 -6.60 16.77 2.55
C HIS A 127 -5.88 16.64 1.20
N ILE A 128 -5.43 17.75 0.64
CA ILE A 128 -4.74 17.77 -0.65
C ILE A 128 -3.29 18.15 -0.41
N SER A 129 -2.35 17.42 -1.01
CA SER A 129 -0.92 17.69 -0.94
C SER A 129 -0.64 19.21 -1.12
N LYS A 130 0.19 19.77 -0.25
CA LYS A 130 0.60 21.17 -0.34
C LYS A 130 1.37 21.51 -1.63
N ARG A 131 1.94 20.49 -2.28
CA ARG A 131 2.64 20.63 -3.57
C ARG A 131 1.69 20.86 -4.74
N ILE A 132 0.40 20.57 -4.60
CA ILE A 132 -0.62 20.88 -5.61
C ILE A 132 -1.09 22.32 -5.34
N THR A 133 -0.55 23.27 -6.08
CA THR A 133 -0.84 24.71 -5.92
C THR A 133 -1.95 25.22 -6.84
N ASP A 134 -2.21 24.53 -7.97
CA ASP A 134 -3.26 24.90 -8.92
C ASP A 134 -4.65 24.75 -8.30
N THR A 135 -5.36 25.88 -8.21
CA THR A 135 -6.70 25.95 -7.63
C THR A 135 -7.74 25.14 -8.39
N LYS A 136 -7.67 25.07 -9.72
CA LYS A 136 -8.59 24.29 -10.55
C LYS A 136 -8.43 22.79 -10.30
N VAL A 137 -7.16 22.35 -10.23
CA VAL A 137 -6.83 20.94 -9.89
C VAL A 137 -7.36 20.61 -8.50
N ARG A 138 -7.12 21.48 -7.51
CA ARG A 138 -7.63 21.27 -6.14
C ARG A 138 -9.15 21.17 -6.09
N GLN A 139 -9.87 22.05 -6.78
CA GLN A 139 -11.33 22.03 -6.87
C GLN A 139 -11.84 20.74 -7.53
N ARG A 140 -11.23 20.33 -8.65
CA ARG A 140 -11.55 19.06 -9.33
C ARG A 140 -11.41 17.88 -8.37
N LEU A 141 -10.24 17.73 -7.72
CA LEU A 141 -9.96 16.64 -6.81
C LEU A 141 -10.89 16.63 -5.59
N THR A 142 -11.23 17.80 -5.07
CA THR A 142 -12.22 17.92 -3.98
C THR A 142 -13.60 17.44 -4.42
N ALA A 143 -14.08 17.88 -5.58
CA ALA A 143 -15.37 17.46 -6.11
C ALA A 143 -15.47 15.95 -6.34
N MET A 144 -14.38 15.33 -6.81
CA MET A 144 -14.31 13.88 -7.01
C MET A 144 -14.38 13.09 -5.70
N ALA A 145 -13.75 13.59 -4.62
CA ALA A 145 -13.71 12.91 -3.32
C ALA A 145 -15.00 13.13 -2.49
N GLN A 146 -15.76 14.19 -2.76
CA GLN A 146 -16.93 14.59 -1.97
C GLN A 146 -17.97 13.47 -1.77
N PRO A 147 -18.37 12.70 -2.79
CA PRO A 147 -19.37 11.63 -2.63
C PRO A 147 -18.99 10.54 -1.63
N TYR A 148 -17.69 10.35 -1.41
CA TYR A 148 -17.19 9.37 -0.44
C TYR A 148 -17.05 9.97 0.96
N THR A 149 -16.73 11.27 1.07
CA THR A 149 -16.73 11.94 2.37
C THR A 149 -18.13 12.05 2.96
N ASP A 150 -19.15 12.19 2.13
CA ASP A 150 -20.56 12.14 2.55
C ASP A 150 -20.95 10.76 3.12
N LYS A 151 -20.21 9.71 2.78
CA LYS A 151 -20.31 8.36 3.37
C LYS A 151 -19.50 8.19 4.66
N GLY A 152 -18.86 9.25 5.16
CA GLY A 152 -18.12 9.25 6.42
C GLY A 152 -16.64 8.92 6.32
N CYS A 153 -16.05 8.91 5.10
CA CYS A 153 -14.63 8.68 4.89
C CYS A 153 -13.86 9.96 4.60
N GLY A 154 -12.57 9.99 4.90
CA GLY A 154 -11.66 11.06 4.49
C GLY A 154 -10.65 10.61 3.47
N PHE A 155 -9.98 11.58 2.83
CA PHE A 155 -8.91 11.32 1.87
C PHE A 155 -7.70 12.22 2.08
N ILE A 156 -6.52 11.65 1.80
CA ILE A 156 -5.29 12.42 1.59
C ILE A 156 -4.91 12.25 0.12
N LEU A 157 -5.11 13.29 -0.70
CA LEU A 157 -4.76 13.27 -2.12
C LEU A 157 -3.28 13.59 -2.30
N ARG A 158 -2.56 12.67 -2.96
CA ARG A 158 -1.12 12.73 -3.20
C ARG A 158 -0.80 13.65 -4.37
N THR A 159 0.46 14.08 -4.48
CA THR A 159 0.92 14.96 -5.58
C THR A 159 0.67 14.34 -6.96
N ALA A 160 0.80 13.02 -7.09
CA ALA A 160 0.55 12.29 -8.34
C ALA A 160 -0.88 12.48 -8.89
N ALA A 161 -1.87 12.74 -8.03
CA ALA A 161 -3.25 13.01 -8.45
C ALA A 161 -3.40 14.30 -9.30
N ALA A 162 -2.42 15.21 -9.25
CA ALA A 162 -2.48 16.46 -10.00
C ALA A 162 -2.39 16.25 -11.51
N VAL A 163 -1.55 15.30 -11.93
CA VAL A 163 -1.23 15.03 -13.35
C VAL A 163 -2.00 13.84 -13.91
N ALA A 164 -2.67 13.07 -13.04
CA ALA A 164 -3.49 11.94 -13.45
C ALA A 164 -4.79 12.40 -14.14
N SER A 165 -5.28 11.57 -15.04
CA SER A 165 -6.60 11.77 -15.65
C SER A 165 -7.71 11.64 -14.61
N PRO A 166 -8.87 12.28 -14.80
CA PRO A 166 -10.02 12.11 -13.92
C PRO A 166 -10.44 10.64 -13.75
N ASP A 167 -10.38 9.86 -14.82
CA ASP A 167 -10.77 8.44 -14.81
C ASP A 167 -9.82 7.57 -13.98
N GLU A 168 -8.51 7.81 -14.04
CA GLU A 168 -7.52 7.12 -13.20
C GLU A 168 -7.74 7.44 -11.71
N VAL A 169 -7.97 8.71 -11.39
CA VAL A 169 -8.24 9.13 -10.00
C VAL A 169 -9.56 8.53 -9.49
N ALA A 170 -10.60 8.53 -10.32
CA ALA A 170 -11.90 7.93 -9.97
C ALA A 170 -11.79 6.40 -9.77
N ALA A 171 -11.03 5.72 -10.62
CA ALA A 171 -10.80 4.28 -10.49
C ALA A 171 -10.06 3.93 -9.17
N ASP A 172 -9.05 4.70 -8.79
CA ASP A 172 -8.32 4.51 -7.52
C ASP A 172 -9.24 4.76 -6.30
N MET A 173 -10.09 5.81 -6.35
CA MET A 173 -11.08 6.07 -5.30
C MET A 173 -12.06 4.91 -5.12
N GLU A 174 -12.63 4.43 -6.23
CA GLU A 174 -13.60 3.35 -6.22
C GLU A 174 -12.96 2.03 -5.73
N PHE A 175 -11.75 1.73 -6.19
CA PHE A 175 -10.98 0.56 -5.73
C PHE A 175 -10.76 0.59 -4.22
N LEU A 176 -10.32 1.71 -3.66
CA LEU A 176 -10.10 1.86 -2.22
C LEU A 176 -11.40 1.76 -1.42
N TRP A 177 -12.49 2.34 -1.94
CA TRP A 177 -13.79 2.26 -1.31
C TRP A 177 -14.32 0.82 -1.28
N GLN A 178 -14.23 0.09 -2.40
CA GLN A 178 -14.63 -1.31 -2.47
C GLN A 178 -13.77 -2.19 -1.56
N THR A 179 -12.46 -1.94 -1.51
CA THR A 179 -11.53 -2.62 -0.59
C THR A 179 -11.98 -2.42 0.86
N TRP A 180 -12.31 -1.20 1.24
CA TRP A 180 -12.83 -0.91 2.58
C TRP A 180 -14.15 -1.65 2.88
N CYS A 181 -15.09 -1.64 1.96
CA CYS A 181 -16.35 -2.38 2.12
C CYS A 181 -16.13 -3.90 2.27
N GLN A 182 -15.17 -4.47 1.53
CA GLN A 182 -14.81 -5.87 1.67
C GLN A 182 -14.13 -6.15 3.01
N LEU A 183 -13.25 -5.27 3.47
CA LEU A 183 -12.60 -5.38 4.77
C LEU A 183 -13.59 -5.42 5.92
N GLN A 184 -14.60 -4.55 5.89
CA GLN A 184 -15.66 -4.55 6.90
C GLN A 184 -16.40 -5.90 6.94
N LYS A 185 -16.72 -6.49 5.77
CA LYS A 185 -17.34 -7.82 5.68
C LYS A 185 -16.42 -8.91 6.22
N ARG A 186 -15.13 -8.90 5.83
CA ARG A 186 -14.13 -9.87 6.31
C ARG A 186 -13.97 -9.78 7.83
N TYR A 187 -13.94 -8.58 8.40
CA TYR A 187 -13.83 -8.38 9.84
C TYR A 187 -14.96 -9.06 10.61
N GLN A 188 -16.19 -9.04 10.10
CA GLN A 188 -17.34 -9.68 10.78
C GLN A 188 -17.16 -11.20 10.89
N VAL A 189 -16.67 -11.86 9.83
CA VAL A 189 -16.58 -13.33 9.76
C VAL A 189 -15.22 -13.89 10.17
N ALA A 190 -14.18 -13.06 10.25
CA ALA A 190 -12.83 -13.50 10.58
C ALA A 190 -12.75 -14.00 12.03
N LYS A 191 -11.92 -15.02 12.24
CA LYS A 191 -11.53 -15.45 13.60
C LYS A 191 -10.59 -14.40 14.21
N ASN A 192 -10.59 -14.37 15.54
CA ASN A 192 -9.71 -13.50 16.31
C ASN A 192 -8.23 -13.82 16.06
N GLY A 193 -7.38 -12.80 16.06
CA GLY A 193 -5.95 -12.93 15.75
C GLY A 193 -5.64 -13.20 14.28
N LYS A 194 -6.62 -13.11 13.37
CA LYS A 194 -6.39 -13.37 11.95
C LYS A 194 -6.23 -12.09 11.16
N GLU A 195 -5.33 -12.16 10.19
CA GLU A 195 -5.20 -11.16 9.15
C GLU A 195 -6.46 -11.09 8.30
N ILE A 196 -6.93 -9.88 8.04
CA ILE A 196 -8.09 -9.60 7.19
C ILE A 196 -7.73 -8.81 5.94
N TYR A 197 -6.55 -8.17 5.97
CA TYR A 197 -5.95 -7.49 4.83
C TYR A 197 -4.43 -7.49 5.00
N GLY A 198 -3.74 -7.95 3.98
CA GLY A 198 -2.31 -7.82 3.85
C GLY A 198 -1.99 -7.17 2.52
N ASP A 199 -0.86 -6.52 2.41
CA ASP A 199 -0.29 -6.09 1.13
C ASP A 199 0.32 -7.34 0.44
N ALA A 200 -0.45 -8.46 0.47
CA ALA A 200 -0.03 -9.79 0.01
C ALA A 200 0.23 -9.81 -1.49
N ASP A 201 -0.25 -8.81 -2.22
CA ASP A 201 0.00 -8.69 -3.64
C ASP A 201 1.16 -7.70 -3.88
N PHE A 202 2.37 -8.26 -3.92
CA PHE A 202 3.58 -7.51 -4.30
C PHE A 202 3.38 -6.71 -5.59
N TRP A 203 2.67 -7.27 -6.56
CA TRP A 203 2.43 -6.65 -7.86
C TRP A 203 1.51 -5.43 -7.76
N LEU A 204 0.51 -5.49 -6.88
CA LEU A 204 -0.33 -4.32 -6.59
C LEU A 204 0.49 -3.19 -5.97
N ARG A 205 1.42 -3.53 -5.07
CA ARG A 205 2.36 -2.55 -4.48
C ARG A 205 3.30 -1.97 -5.54
N VAL A 206 3.82 -2.78 -6.45
CA VAL A 206 4.64 -2.31 -7.59
C VAL A 206 3.86 -1.27 -8.41
N ILE A 207 2.63 -1.58 -8.78
CA ILE A 207 1.78 -0.66 -9.55
C ILE A 207 1.51 0.63 -8.78
N ARG A 208 1.18 0.54 -7.50
CA ARG A 208 0.86 1.69 -6.65
C ARG A 208 2.04 2.64 -6.44
N ASP A 209 3.21 2.09 -6.15
CA ASP A 209 4.34 2.89 -5.64
C ASP A 209 5.39 3.20 -6.72
N TYR A 210 5.55 2.34 -7.73
CA TYR A 210 6.61 2.44 -8.73
C TYR A 210 6.11 2.88 -10.11
N VAL A 211 4.86 2.61 -10.48
CA VAL A 211 4.31 3.11 -11.74
C VAL A 211 4.00 4.59 -11.64
N ARG A 212 5.00 5.41 -11.96
CA ARG A 212 4.95 6.88 -11.94
C ARG A 212 4.77 7.42 -13.37
N PRO A 213 4.34 8.68 -13.54
CA PRO A 213 4.29 9.30 -14.87
C PRO A 213 5.62 9.16 -15.61
N GLY A 214 5.56 8.71 -16.87
CA GLY A 214 6.75 8.44 -17.70
C GLY A 214 7.10 6.95 -17.81
N ILE A 215 6.66 6.10 -16.88
CA ILE A 215 6.82 4.64 -17.03
C ILE A 215 5.91 4.15 -18.15
N GLU A 216 6.50 3.48 -19.14
CA GLU A 216 5.80 2.93 -20.31
C GLU A 216 5.72 1.40 -20.27
N GLU A 217 6.71 0.75 -19.63
CA GLU A 217 6.86 -0.71 -19.64
C GLU A 217 7.20 -1.25 -18.25
N ILE A 218 6.61 -2.41 -17.93
CA ILE A 218 7.02 -3.27 -16.81
C ILE A 218 7.48 -4.59 -17.44
N ILE A 219 8.77 -4.81 -17.45
CA ILE A 219 9.41 -6.01 -18.03
C ILE A 219 9.63 -7.01 -16.92
N VAL A 220 9.19 -8.25 -17.10
CA VAL A 220 9.30 -9.32 -16.09
C VAL A 220 9.69 -10.63 -16.77
N ASP A 221 10.49 -11.44 -16.09
CA ASP A 221 11.04 -12.72 -16.58
C ASP A 221 10.32 -13.96 -16.03
N ASP A 222 9.05 -13.80 -15.63
CA ASP A 222 8.22 -14.87 -15.08
C ASP A 222 6.80 -14.79 -15.67
N ASP A 223 6.27 -15.93 -16.14
CA ASP A 223 4.97 -16.01 -16.82
C ASP A 223 3.80 -15.68 -15.88
N ASP A 224 3.81 -16.20 -14.64
CA ASP A 224 2.72 -15.98 -13.68
C ASP A 224 2.68 -14.51 -13.25
N ALA A 225 3.84 -13.92 -13.02
CA ALA A 225 3.99 -12.50 -12.72
C ALA A 225 3.53 -11.61 -13.89
N TYR A 226 3.85 -11.98 -15.13
CA TYR A 226 3.39 -11.30 -16.32
C TYR A 226 1.86 -11.29 -16.42
N GLN A 227 1.22 -12.47 -16.28
CA GLN A 227 -0.24 -12.57 -16.31
C GLN A 227 -0.88 -11.72 -15.22
N ARG A 228 -0.31 -11.77 -14.02
CA ARG A 228 -0.79 -10.97 -12.89
C ARG A 228 -0.69 -9.46 -13.14
N LEU A 229 0.41 -9.00 -13.72
CA LEU A 229 0.59 -7.60 -14.10
C LEU A 229 -0.41 -7.16 -15.17
N VAL A 230 -0.67 -7.98 -16.18
CA VAL A 230 -1.67 -7.70 -17.23
C VAL A 230 -3.06 -7.51 -16.62
N GLU A 231 -3.49 -8.41 -15.71
CA GLU A 231 -4.77 -8.30 -15.01
C GLU A 231 -4.86 -7.00 -14.18
N LEU A 232 -3.81 -6.69 -13.43
CA LEU A 232 -3.78 -5.51 -12.56
C LEU A 232 -3.77 -4.20 -13.36
N ILE A 233 -2.99 -4.11 -14.43
CA ILE A 233 -2.97 -2.94 -15.32
C ILE A 233 -4.37 -2.72 -15.93
N GLY A 234 -5.03 -3.79 -16.38
CA GLY A 234 -6.38 -3.73 -16.91
C GLY A 234 -7.43 -3.27 -15.89
N SER A 235 -7.37 -3.81 -14.68
CA SER A 235 -8.34 -3.51 -13.61
C SER A 235 -8.17 -2.11 -13.02
N THR A 236 -6.94 -1.61 -12.94
CA THR A 236 -6.60 -0.28 -12.40
C THR A 236 -6.76 0.85 -13.42
N LYS A 237 -7.09 0.52 -14.67
CA LYS A 237 -7.27 1.46 -15.79
C LYS A 237 -6.07 2.40 -15.98
N ILE A 238 -4.86 1.92 -15.68
CA ILE A 238 -3.65 2.70 -15.88
C ILE A 238 -3.42 2.84 -17.39
N SER A 239 -3.34 4.08 -17.87
CA SER A 239 -3.06 4.37 -19.27
C SER A 239 -1.55 4.51 -19.52
N GLY A 240 -1.13 4.09 -20.71
CA GLY A 240 0.25 4.30 -21.18
C GLY A 240 1.31 3.37 -20.56
N VAL A 241 0.91 2.35 -19.82
CA VAL A 241 1.81 1.34 -19.24
C VAL A 241 1.40 -0.03 -19.76
N ARG A 242 2.38 -0.85 -20.14
CA ARG A 242 2.17 -2.24 -20.55
C ARG A 242 3.11 -3.19 -19.80
N ALA A 243 2.65 -4.40 -19.54
CA ALA A 243 3.51 -5.50 -19.12
C ALA A 243 4.18 -6.10 -20.36
N VAL A 244 5.44 -6.52 -20.22
CA VAL A 244 6.23 -7.19 -21.24
C VAL A 244 6.89 -8.40 -20.61
N LEU A 245 6.66 -9.58 -21.19
CA LEU A 245 7.37 -10.78 -20.79
C LEU A 245 8.75 -10.78 -21.45
N HIS A 246 9.78 -10.94 -20.64
CA HIS A 246 11.15 -11.10 -21.11
C HIS A 246 11.37 -12.57 -21.50
N ASP A 247 11.63 -12.79 -22.78
CA ASP A 247 11.89 -14.13 -23.38
C ASP A 247 13.36 -14.27 -23.87
N GLY A 248 14.22 -13.35 -23.44
CA GLY A 248 15.63 -13.32 -23.82
C GLY A 248 16.44 -14.50 -23.30
N SER A 249 17.54 -14.82 -23.96
CA SER A 249 18.46 -15.88 -23.58
C SER A 249 19.34 -15.51 -22.38
N GLU A 250 19.48 -14.24 -22.07
CA GLU A 250 20.23 -13.73 -20.92
C GLU A 250 19.29 -13.35 -19.77
N PRO A 251 19.77 -13.44 -18.50
CA PRO A 251 18.99 -12.94 -17.37
C PRO A 251 18.61 -11.46 -17.56
N VAL A 252 17.36 -11.11 -17.27
CA VAL A 252 16.81 -9.78 -17.55
C VAL A 252 17.64 -8.63 -16.99
N PHE A 253 18.14 -8.72 -15.76
CA PHE A 253 18.99 -7.69 -15.14
C PHE A 253 20.33 -7.53 -15.85
N LYS A 254 20.87 -8.63 -16.42
CA LYS A 254 22.12 -8.58 -17.18
C LYS A 254 21.91 -7.93 -18.55
N GLU A 255 20.82 -8.26 -19.25
CA GLU A 255 20.49 -7.69 -20.56
C GLU A 255 20.32 -6.17 -20.48
N PHE A 256 19.69 -5.66 -19.42
CA PHE A 256 19.52 -4.22 -19.20
C PHE A 256 20.70 -3.54 -18.47
N GLY A 257 21.82 -4.26 -18.24
CA GLY A 257 23.00 -3.69 -17.58
C GLY A 257 22.79 -3.29 -16.12
N ILE A 258 21.72 -3.80 -15.47
CA ILE A 258 21.31 -3.43 -14.11
C ILE A 258 22.28 -4.01 -13.08
N GLU A 259 22.74 -5.28 -13.26
CA GLU A 259 23.68 -5.94 -12.32
C GLU A 259 24.92 -5.08 -12.11
N THR A 260 25.56 -4.64 -13.21
CA THR A 260 26.80 -3.83 -13.14
C THR A 260 26.57 -2.51 -12.42
N GLN A 261 25.40 -1.86 -12.63
CA GLN A 261 25.08 -0.61 -11.96
C GLN A 261 24.84 -0.80 -10.47
N LEU A 262 24.16 -1.88 -10.07
CA LEU A 262 23.89 -2.17 -8.65
C LEU A 262 25.18 -2.55 -7.91
N GLU A 263 26.10 -3.33 -8.53
CA GLU A 263 27.40 -3.64 -7.97
C GLU A 263 28.27 -2.40 -7.74
N ALA A 264 28.15 -1.39 -8.57
CA ALA A 264 28.89 -0.13 -8.43
C ALA A 264 28.38 0.77 -7.30
N LEU A 265 27.19 0.48 -6.73
CA LEU A 265 26.58 1.25 -5.63
C LEU A 265 26.89 0.67 -4.23
N ILE A 266 27.54 -0.51 -4.17
CA ILE A 266 27.95 -1.19 -2.93
C ILE A 266 29.41 -0.87 -2.64
#